data_f38d8ff9df6981ba0a7927c62dd63179
#
_entry.id   f38d8ff9df6981ba0a7927c62dd63179
#
_cell.length_a   1.000
_cell.length_b   1.000
_cell.length_c   1.000
_cell.angle_alpha   90.00
_cell.angle_beta   90.00
_cell.angle_gamma   90.00
#
_symmetry.space_group_name_H-M   'P 1'
#
loop_
_entity.id
_entity.type
_entity.pdbx_description
1 polymer ?
#
loop_
_entity_poly.entity_id
_entity_poly.type
_entity_poly.pdbx_seq_one_letter_code
_entity_poly.pdbx_strand_id
1 'polypeptide(L)'
;AENGRVFRQSGRRFLRGAMKRQKKETRLYRLTVPTGAGKTLSSLRFALYRAERTQKQHIIYVAPFNSILSQNADEIRRAVDDPDIVLEHHCNVILSEKKQEKDYKKLTETWDVPIIMTSAVQVLNVLFSGQKRDIRRMHTLCNSVIIFDEVQAIPKKCMELFNLAVNFLTNFAESDVVLCSATQPSIKDLKENNLSECMEMTEIIEKYEEAFRRTDIVDLTETEAYPGGMEIEDLCDFTLQQAETFRKCWS
;
A
#
# COMPACT_ATOMS: atom_id res chain seq x y z
N ALA A 1 12.63 -12.79 18.99
CA ALA A 1 13.70 -12.94 17.97
C ALA A 1 13.36 -13.98 16.89
N GLU A 2 12.62 -15.03 17.20
CA GLU A 2 12.18 -16.05 16.23
C GLU A 2 11.12 -15.54 15.25
N ASN A 3 10.16 -14.76 15.69
CA ASN A 3 9.14 -14.17 14.83
C ASN A 3 9.75 -13.30 13.71
N GLY A 4 10.80 -12.53 13.99
CA GLY A 4 11.46 -11.70 12.97
C GLY A 4 12.17 -12.49 11.86
N ARG A 5 12.60 -13.74 12.10
CA ARG A 5 13.18 -14.62 11.07
C ARG A 5 12.12 -15.23 10.16
N VAL A 6 10.97 -15.63 10.72
CA VAL A 6 9.83 -16.15 9.95
C VAL A 6 9.30 -15.06 9.01
N PHE A 7 9.17 -13.82 9.48
CA PHE A 7 8.74 -12.68 8.68
C PHE A 7 9.65 -12.40 7.48
N ARG A 8 10.99 -12.37 7.69
CA ARG A 8 11.94 -12.13 6.59
C ARG A 8 11.99 -13.27 5.57
N GLN A 9 11.79 -14.52 6.01
CA GLN A 9 11.74 -15.68 5.11
C GLN A 9 10.45 -15.72 4.30
N SER A 10 9.31 -15.39 4.89
CA SER A 10 8.01 -15.35 4.20
C SER A 10 8.01 -14.31 3.07
N GLY A 11 8.42 -13.08 3.33
CA GLY A 11 8.52 -12.04 2.30
C GLY A 11 9.42 -12.43 1.13
N ARG A 12 10.57 -13.09 1.39
CA ARG A 12 11.45 -13.60 0.32
C ARG A 12 10.83 -14.72 -0.50
N ARG A 13 9.97 -15.54 0.09
CA ARG A 13 9.31 -16.66 -0.58
C ARG A 13 8.16 -16.19 -1.48
N PHE A 14 7.38 -15.21 -1.03
CA PHE A 14 6.33 -14.56 -1.83
C PHE A 14 6.89 -14.01 -3.15
N LEU A 15 7.98 -13.27 -3.07
CA LEU A 15 8.59 -12.64 -4.24
C LEU A 15 9.19 -13.63 -5.22
N ARG A 16 9.73 -14.78 -4.76
CA ARG A 16 10.27 -15.82 -5.65
C ARG A 16 9.19 -16.43 -6.55
N GLY A 17 7.97 -16.60 -6.04
CA GLY A 17 6.83 -17.08 -6.83
C GLY A 17 6.42 -16.08 -7.91
N ALA A 18 6.24 -14.82 -7.53
CA ALA A 18 5.88 -13.74 -8.44
C ALA A 18 6.93 -13.51 -9.53
N MET A 19 8.22 -13.56 -9.17
CA MET A 19 9.32 -13.41 -10.13
C MET A 19 9.40 -14.54 -11.17
N LYS A 20 8.96 -15.76 -10.83
CA LYS A 20 8.99 -16.91 -11.75
C LYS A 20 7.85 -16.94 -12.77
N ARG A 21 6.69 -16.33 -12.44
CA ARG A 21 5.46 -16.40 -13.26
C ARG A 21 5.31 -15.29 -14.29
N GLN A 22 6.29 -14.41 -14.45
CA GLN A 22 6.17 -13.25 -15.34
C GLN A 22 5.95 -13.66 -16.80
N LYS A 23 4.71 -13.55 -17.26
CA LYS A 23 4.43 -13.36 -18.69
C LYS A 23 4.88 -11.94 -19.06
N LYS A 24 5.53 -11.80 -20.20
CA LYS A 24 6.19 -10.56 -20.66
C LYS A 24 5.24 -9.35 -20.85
N GLU A 25 3.93 -9.54 -20.77
CA GLU A 25 2.90 -8.58 -21.16
C GLU A 25 2.05 -8.02 -20.00
N THR A 26 2.10 -8.62 -18.81
CA THR A 26 1.27 -8.15 -17.68
C THR A 26 1.92 -6.97 -16.98
N ARG A 27 1.17 -5.87 -16.84
CA ARG A 27 1.61 -4.64 -16.18
C ARG A 27 0.82 -4.32 -14.91
N LEU A 28 -0.20 -5.09 -14.59
CA LEU A 28 -1.01 -4.96 -13.38
C LEU A 28 -0.78 -6.15 -12.46
N TYR A 29 -0.33 -5.87 -11.24
CA TYR A 29 0.02 -6.86 -10.23
C TYR A 29 -0.78 -6.61 -8.95
N ARG A 30 -1.09 -7.68 -8.23
CA ARG A 30 -1.71 -7.63 -6.92
C ARG A 30 -0.82 -8.33 -5.90
N LEU A 31 -0.63 -7.66 -4.76
CA LEU A 31 0.06 -8.20 -3.60
C LEU A 31 -0.92 -8.24 -2.42
N THR A 32 -1.49 -9.40 -2.17
CA THR A 32 -2.39 -9.63 -1.04
C THR A 32 -1.60 -10.33 0.07
N VAL A 33 -1.32 -9.62 1.15
CA VAL A 33 -0.59 -10.16 2.30
C VAL A 33 -1.12 -9.58 3.60
N PRO A 34 -1.18 -10.37 4.69
CA PRO A 34 -1.66 -9.92 5.99
C PRO A 34 -0.86 -8.74 6.53
N THR A 35 -1.48 -7.96 7.42
CA THR A 35 -0.82 -6.85 8.13
C THR A 35 0.39 -7.36 8.90
N GLY A 36 1.51 -6.65 8.79
CA GLY A 36 2.77 -7.03 9.44
C GLY A 36 3.58 -8.10 8.71
N ALA A 37 3.18 -8.56 7.52
CA ALA A 37 3.93 -9.51 6.69
C ALA A 37 5.10 -8.85 5.90
N GLY A 38 5.44 -7.59 6.16
CA GLY A 38 6.50 -6.86 5.47
C GLY A 38 6.11 -6.40 4.06
N LYS A 39 4.85 -5.99 3.89
CA LYS A 39 4.26 -5.53 2.61
C LYS A 39 5.08 -4.43 1.96
N THR A 40 5.46 -3.39 2.71
CA THR A 40 6.23 -2.23 2.22
C THR A 40 7.55 -2.64 1.54
N LEU A 41 8.39 -3.40 2.25
CA LEU A 41 9.68 -3.83 1.70
C LEU A 41 9.54 -4.90 0.62
N SER A 42 8.50 -5.72 0.68
CA SER A 42 8.24 -6.73 -0.35
C SER A 42 7.80 -6.09 -1.67
N SER A 43 6.90 -5.11 -1.62
CA SER A 43 6.47 -4.36 -2.80
C SER A 43 7.59 -3.50 -3.38
N LEU A 44 8.40 -2.85 -2.54
CA LEU A 44 9.59 -2.11 -2.98
C LEU A 44 10.60 -3.03 -3.68
N ARG A 45 10.92 -4.19 -3.11
CA ARG A 45 11.84 -5.15 -3.72
C ARG A 45 11.33 -5.64 -5.08
N PHE A 46 10.03 -5.89 -5.19
CA PHE A 46 9.43 -6.25 -6.47
C PHE A 46 9.55 -5.09 -7.47
N ALA A 47 9.28 -3.85 -7.04
CA ALA A 47 9.38 -2.67 -7.88
C ALA A 47 10.80 -2.44 -8.39
N LEU A 48 11.82 -2.58 -7.54
CA LEU A 48 13.23 -2.49 -7.91
C LEU A 48 13.60 -3.57 -8.95
N TYR A 49 13.19 -4.81 -8.71
CA TYR A 49 13.43 -5.91 -9.66
C TYR A 49 12.76 -5.64 -11.02
N ARG A 50 11.52 -5.13 -11.00
CA ARG A 50 10.80 -4.77 -12.25
C ARG A 50 11.45 -3.60 -12.95
N ALA A 51 11.82 -2.55 -12.21
CA ALA A 51 12.48 -1.37 -12.76
C ALA A 51 13.78 -1.74 -13.48
N GLU A 52 14.63 -2.56 -12.86
CA GLU A 52 15.85 -3.06 -13.47
C GLU A 52 15.58 -3.86 -14.75
N ARG A 53 14.65 -4.82 -14.68
CA ARG A 53 14.37 -5.75 -15.79
C ARG A 53 13.68 -5.10 -16.97
N THR A 54 12.82 -4.11 -16.74
CA THR A 54 12.02 -3.44 -17.77
C THR A 54 12.44 -2.01 -18.03
N GLN A 55 13.59 -1.60 -17.49
CA GLN A 55 14.21 -0.28 -17.67
C GLN A 55 13.25 0.87 -17.32
N LYS A 56 12.53 0.73 -16.19
CA LYS A 56 11.69 1.78 -15.63
C LYS A 56 12.55 2.85 -14.98
N GLN A 57 12.10 4.11 -15.05
CA GLN A 57 12.89 5.26 -14.60
C GLN A 57 12.61 5.64 -13.15
N HIS A 58 11.37 5.43 -12.70
CA HIS A 58 10.93 5.85 -11.36
C HIS A 58 10.15 4.75 -10.66
N ILE A 59 10.19 4.77 -9.33
CA ILE A 59 9.31 4.00 -8.44
C ILE A 59 8.46 4.99 -7.66
N ILE A 60 7.13 4.87 -7.77
CA ILE A 60 6.20 5.76 -7.09
C ILE A 60 5.41 4.95 -6.07
N TYR A 61 5.64 5.23 -4.78
CA TYR A 61 4.93 4.59 -3.67
C TYR A 61 3.79 5.49 -3.21
N VAL A 62 2.58 4.98 -3.31
CA VAL A 62 1.35 5.72 -3.05
C VAL A 62 0.65 5.14 -1.83
N ALA A 63 0.49 5.93 -0.76
CA ALA A 63 -0.26 5.52 0.43
C ALA A 63 -1.50 6.41 0.64
N PRO A 64 -2.56 5.89 1.29
CA PRO A 64 -3.80 6.64 1.47
C PRO A 64 -3.70 7.72 2.54
N PHE A 65 -2.84 7.53 3.55
CA PHE A 65 -2.72 8.42 4.71
C PHE A 65 -1.30 8.93 4.89
N ASN A 66 -1.16 10.21 5.23
CA ASN A 66 0.15 10.86 5.38
C ASN A 66 1.00 10.27 6.52
N SER A 67 0.37 9.84 7.63
CA SER A 67 1.09 9.20 8.74
C SER A 67 1.75 7.88 8.34
N ILE A 68 1.03 7.06 7.56
CA ILE A 68 1.56 5.80 7.02
C ILE A 68 2.64 6.10 5.98
N LEU A 69 2.46 7.17 5.20
CA LEU A 69 3.42 7.57 4.17
C LEU A 69 4.77 7.92 4.77
N SER A 70 4.81 8.76 5.82
CA SER A 70 6.06 9.11 6.50
C SER A 70 6.74 7.91 7.15
N GLN A 71 5.98 7.03 7.80
CA GLN A 71 6.52 5.80 8.37
C GLN A 71 7.13 4.88 7.30
N ASN A 72 6.43 4.69 6.17
CA ASN A 72 6.92 3.89 5.06
C ASN A 72 8.13 4.55 4.38
N ALA A 73 8.17 5.90 4.30
CA ALA A 73 9.31 6.63 3.76
C ALA A 73 10.59 6.40 4.59
N ASP A 74 10.47 6.42 5.91
CA ASP A 74 11.59 6.12 6.80
C ASP A 74 12.07 4.66 6.68
N GLU A 75 11.13 3.72 6.49
CA GLU A 75 11.47 2.31 6.26
C GLU A 75 12.19 2.13 4.92
N ILE A 76 11.74 2.81 3.87
CA ILE A 76 12.35 2.77 2.55
C ILE A 76 13.72 3.43 2.55
N ARG A 77 13.87 4.62 3.17
CA ARG A 77 15.17 5.30 3.31
C ARG A 77 16.21 4.44 4.03
N ARG A 78 15.80 3.68 5.03
CA ARG A 78 16.69 2.73 5.72
C ARG A 78 17.05 1.50 4.90
N ALA A 79 16.28 1.19 3.87
CA ALA A 79 16.48 0.03 3.01
C ALA A 79 17.31 0.35 1.76
N VAL A 80 17.47 1.62 1.40
CA VAL A 80 18.30 2.09 0.28
C VAL A 80 19.61 2.66 0.78
N ASP A 81 20.68 2.55 -0.01
CA ASP A 81 22.01 3.01 0.38
C ASP A 81 22.13 4.54 0.40
N ASP A 82 21.33 5.22 -0.43
CA ASP A 82 21.30 6.68 -0.57
C ASP A 82 19.90 7.21 -0.26
N PRO A 83 19.67 7.82 0.92
CA PRO A 83 18.37 8.38 1.30
C PRO A 83 17.91 9.55 0.42
N ASP A 84 18.82 10.26 -0.23
CA ASP A 84 18.53 11.45 -1.02
C ASP A 84 17.79 11.10 -2.34
N ILE A 85 17.81 9.84 -2.75
CA ILE A 85 17.02 9.36 -3.89
C ILE A 85 15.52 9.22 -3.58
N VAL A 86 15.10 9.41 -2.31
CA VAL A 86 13.71 9.25 -1.84
C VAL A 86 13.08 10.60 -1.57
N LEU A 87 12.20 11.05 -2.46
CA LEU A 87 11.38 12.24 -2.27
C LEU A 87 10.06 11.87 -1.56
N GLU A 88 9.79 12.51 -0.44
CA GLU A 88 8.49 12.45 0.25
C GLU A 88 7.67 13.69 -0.13
N HIS A 89 6.50 13.50 -0.73
CA HIS A 89 5.65 14.59 -1.21
C HIS A 89 4.19 14.43 -0.77
N HIS A 90 3.84 15.11 0.32
CA HIS A 90 2.48 15.26 0.84
C HIS A 90 2.33 16.56 1.62
N CYS A 91 1.12 16.88 2.08
CA CYS A 91 0.81 18.18 2.71
C CYS A 91 1.48 18.41 4.08
N ASN A 92 1.99 17.36 4.74
CA ASN A 92 2.52 17.44 6.10
C ASN A 92 4.06 17.42 6.17
N VAL A 93 4.77 17.56 5.05
CA VAL A 93 6.25 17.61 5.07
C VAL A 93 6.70 18.93 5.70
N ILE A 94 7.43 18.84 6.81
CA ILE A 94 7.99 19.98 7.52
C ILE A 94 9.47 20.11 7.14
N LEU A 95 9.84 21.26 6.60
CA LEU A 95 11.23 21.57 6.23
C LEU A 95 11.79 22.59 7.22
N SER A 96 12.98 22.33 7.74
CA SER A 96 13.59 23.13 8.80
C SER A 96 14.39 24.33 8.29
N GLU A 97 14.78 24.34 7.01
CA GLU A 97 15.66 25.37 6.45
C GLU A 97 15.15 25.92 5.10
N LYS A 98 15.29 27.24 4.89
CA LYS A 98 14.87 27.93 3.65
C LYS A 98 15.57 27.43 2.37
N LYS A 99 16.79 26.91 2.48
CA LYS A 99 17.52 26.36 1.33
C LYS A 99 16.92 25.01 0.93
N GLN A 100 16.68 24.15 1.92
CA GLN A 100 16.01 22.86 1.73
C GLN A 100 14.60 23.05 1.16
N GLU A 101 13.89 24.11 1.55
CA GLU A 101 12.56 24.45 1.02
C GLU A 101 12.59 24.75 -0.47
N LYS A 102 13.60 25.47 -0.98
CA LYS A 102 13.73 25.77 -2.41
C LYS A 102 14.03 24.52 -3.25
N ASP A 103 14.96 23.70 -2.77
CA ASP A 103 15.34 22.46 -3.47
C ASP A 103 14.19 21.45 -3.44
N TYR A 104 13.53 21.29 -2.30
CA TYR A 104 12.34 20.46 -2.15
C TYR A 104 11.21 20.93 -3.07
N LYS A 105 10.93 22.24 -3.13
CA LYS A 105 9.90 22.79 -4.02
C LYS A 105 10.18 22.48 -5.48
N LYS A 106 11.44 22.59 -5.92
CA LYS A 106 11.86 22.25 -7.28
C LYS A 106 11.63 20.77 -7.57
N LEU A 107 12.06 19.88 -6.66
CA LEU A 107 11.87 18.42 -6.79
C LEU A 107 10.38 18.03 -6.79
N THR A 108 9.56 18.67 -5.95
CA THR A 108 8.12 18.40 -5.91
C THR A 108 7.36 18.96 -7.10
N GLU A 109 7.90 19.93 -7.84
CA GLU A 109 7.29 20.43 -9.07
C GLU A 109 7.38 19.42 -10.23
N THR A 110 8.44 18.64 -10.28
CA THR A 110 8.71 17.74 -11.41
C THR A 110 8.67 16.25 -11.05
N TRP A 111 8.92 15.88 -9.77
CA TRP A 111 9.13 14.51 -9.32
C TRP A 111 10.32 13.81 -9.98
N ASP A 112 11.33 14.57 -10.37
CA ASP A 112 12.51 14.05 -11.06
C ASP A 112 13.53 13.45 -10.05
N VAL A 113 13.10 12.37 -9.40
CA VAL A 113 13.90 11.56 -8.46
C VAL A 113 13.56 10.07 -8.64
N PRO A 114 14.47 9.15 -8.32
CA PRO A 114 14.25 7.72 -8.51
C PRO A 114 13.05 7.13 -7.74
N ILE A 115 12.84 7.56 -6.48
CA ILE A 115 11.76 7.05 -5.63
C ILE A 115 10.92 8.20 -5.10
N ILE A 116 9.62 8.18 -5.40
CA ILE A 116 8.65 9.18 -4.95
C ILE A 116 7.67 8.52 -3.99
N MET A 117 7.54 9.11 -2.79
CA MET A 117 6.55 8.74 -1.79
C MET A 117 5.45 9.78 -1.78
N THR A 118 4.22 9.41 -2.13
CA THR A 118 3.13 10.39 -2.28
C THR A 118 1.75 9.80 -1.92
N SER A 119 0.72 10.64 -1.88
CA SER A 119 -0.65 10.22 -1.60
C SER A 119 -1.43 9.92 -2.89
N ALA A 120 -2.49 9.08 -2.78
CA ALA A 120 -3.40 8.79 -3.88
C ALA A 120 -4.03 10.07 -4.47
N VAL A 121 -4.33 11.05 -3.64
CA VAL A 121 -4.86 12.36 -4.06
C VAL A 121 -3.90 13.09 -4.99
N GLN A 122 -2.59 13.07 -4.68
CA GLN A 122 -1.58 13.73 -5.53
C GLN A 122 -1.48 13.04 -6.90
N VAL A 123 -1.50 11.72 -6.96
CA VAL A 123 -1.46 10.97 -8.22
C VAL A 123 -2.71 11.24 -9.07
N LEU A 124 -3.89 11.23 -8.46
CA LEU A 124 -5.14 11.56 -9.15
C LEU A 124 -5.16 13.01 -9.64
N ASN A 125 -4.63 13.96 -8.85
CA ASN A 125 -4.49 15.34 -9.30
C ASN A 125 -3.56 15.47 -10.51
N VAL A 126 -2.44 14.74 -10.54
CA VAL A 126 -1.54 14.73 -11.71
C VAL A 126 -2.27 14.30 -12.99
N LEU A 127 -3.16 13.32 -12.89
CA LEU A 127 -3.88 12.76 -14.04
C LEU A 127 -5.11 13.59 -14.44
N PHE A 128 -5.80 14.24 -13.49
CA PHE A 128 -7.14 14.78 -13.73
C PHE A 128 -7.32 16.29 -13.44
N SER A 129 -6.38 16.97 -12.75
CA SER A 129 -6.58 18.38 -12.36
C SER A 129 -6.42 19.37 -13.51
N GLY A 130 -5.62 19.06 -14.53
CA GLY A 130 -5.27 19.97 -15.61
C GLY A 130 -4.39 21.18 -15.21
N GLN A 131 -3.94 21.28 -13.95
CA GLN A 131 -3.06 22.35 -13.50
C GLN A 131 -1.64 22.19 -14.07
N LYS A 132 -1.00 23.29 -14.46
CA LYS A 132 0.35 23.28 -15.05
C LYS A 132 1.38 22.53 -14.21
N ARG A 133 1.30 22.64 -12.88
CA ARG A 133 2.17 21.94 -11.93
C ARG A 133 1.98 20.42 -12.01
N ASP A 134 0.74 19.98 -12.06
CA ASP A 134 0.41 18.55 -12.05
C ASP A 134 0.75 17.92 -13.41
N ILE A 135 0.52 18.64 -14.51
CA ILE A 135 0.93 18.22 -15.86
C ILE A 135 2.45 17.98 -15.94
N ARG A 136 3.26 18.81 -15.26
CA ARG A 136 4.73 18.60 -15.24
C ARG A 136 5.15 17.29 -14.59
N ARG A 137 4.37 16.75 -13.64
CA ARG A 137 4.64 15.48 -12.99
C ARG A 137 4.18 14.27 -13.79
N MET A 138 3.35 14.50 -14.81
CA MET A 138 2.75 13.40 -15.57
C MET A 138 3.80 12.53 -16.28
N HIS A 139 4.92 13.13 -16.74
CA HIS A 139 6.00 12.37 -17.36
C HIS A 139 6.61 11.33 -16.42
N THR A 140 6.69 11.63 -15.12
CA THR A 140 7.21 10.70 -14.10
C THR A 140 6.29 9.52 -13.85
N LEU A 141 4.97 9.67 -14.11
CA LEU A 141 4.05 8.54 -14.06
C LEU A 141 4.20 7.59 -15.25
N CYS A 142 4.83 8.03 -16.34
CA CYS A 142 5.08 7.19 -17.52
C CYS A 142 6.34 6.35 -17.31
N ASN A 143 6.35 5.16 -17.87
CA ASN A 143 7.48 4.22 -17.81
C ASN A 143 8.03 4.02 -16.38
N SER A 144 7.15 3.86 -15.41
CA SER A 144 7.46 3.77 -13.99
C SER A 144 6.88 2.50 -13.35
N VAL A 145 7.32 2.17 -12.13
CA VAL A 145 6.63 1.19 -11.28
C VAL A 145 5.86 1.95 -10.19
N ILE A 146 4.55 1.78 -10.16
CA ILE A 146 3.67 2.51 -9.25
C ILE A 146 3.04 1.51 -8.27
N ILE A 147 3.32 1.69 -6.98
CA ILE A 147 2.78 0.87 -5.89
C ILE A 147 1.65 1.64 -5.23
N PHE A 148 0.42 1.14 -5.29
CA PHE A 148 -0.70 1.64 -4.50
C PHE A 148 -0.85 0.78 -3.26
N ASP A 149 -0.53 1.32 -2.10
CA ASP A 149 -0.68 0.64 -0.82
C ASP A 149 -2.06 0.90 -0.21
N GLU A 150 -2.58 -0.09 0.54
CA GLU A 150 -3.89 -0.05 1.21
C GLU A 150 -5.03 0.37 0.26
N VAL A 151 -5.12 -0.25 -0.92
CA VAL A 151 -6.10 0.10 -1.97
C VAL A 151 -7.54 0.08 -1.45
N GLN A 152 -7.85 -0.74 -0.46
CA GLN A 152 -9.18 -0.80 0.17
C GLN A 152 -9.56 0.50 0.91
N ALA A 153 -8.61 1.38 1.21
CA ALA A 153 -8.88 2.68 1.83
C ALA A 153 -9.36 3.75 0.83
N ILE A 154 -9.35 3.46 -0.47
CA ILE A 154 -9.86 4.38 -1.49
C ILE A 154 -11.38 4.46 -1.38
N PRO A 155 -11.96 5.68 -1.23
CA PRO A 155 -13.40 5.83 -1.12
C PRO A 155 -14.15 5.27 -2.33
N LYS A 156 -15.28 4.58 -2.12
CA LYS A 156 -16.08 3.96 -3.19
C LYS A 156 -16.42 4.95 -4.32
N LYS A 157 -16.76 6.20 -3.99
CA LYS A 157 -17.06 7.26 -4.97
C LYS A 157 -15.88 7.69 -5.84
N CYS A 158 -14.64 7.35 -5.45
CA CYS A 158 -13.43 7.64 -6.22
C CYS A 158 -12.94 6.41 -7.01
N MET A 159 -13.59 5.26 -6.85
CA MET A 159 -13.12 3.99 -7.41
C MET A 159 -13.13 3.98 -8.94
N GLU A 160 -14.14 4.58 -9.57
CA GLU A 160 -14.19 4.70 -11.03
C GLU A 160 -13.01 5.50 -11.59
N LEU A 161 -12.71 6.63 -10.96
CA LEU A 161 -11.58 7.48 -11.33
C LEU A 161 -10.25 6.78 -11.12
N PHE A 162 -10.15 6.02 -10.01
CA PHE A 162 -8.98 5.21 -9.72
C PHE A 162 -8.78 4.10 -10.76
N ASN A 163 -9.83 3.38 -11.13
CA ASN A 163 -9.77 2.32 -12.15
C ASN A 163 -9.38 2.89 -13.51
N LEU A 164 -9.91 4.07 -13.88
CA LEU A 164 -9.52 4.78 -15.09
C LEU A 164 -8.04 5.16 -15.07
N ALA A 165 -7.55 5.67 -13.93
CA ALA A 165 -6.14 5.98 -13.73
C ALA A 165 -5.25 4.75 -13.89
N VAL A 166 -5.58 3.63 -13.24
CA VAL A 166 -4.82 2.37 -13.33
C VAL A 166 -4.77 1.86 -14.77
N ASN A 167 -5.93 1.84 -15.46
CA ASN A 167 -5.98 1.42 -16.85
C ASN A 167 -5.16 2.33 -17.78
N PHE A 168 -5.19 3.64 -17.57
CA PHE A 168 -4.35 4.58 -18.32
C PHE A 168 -2.87 4.30 -18.08
N LEU A 169 -2.45 4.14 -16.80
CA LEU A 169 -1.05 3.91 -16.44
C LEU A 169 -0.50 2.60 -17.02
N THR A 170 -1.31 1.54 -17.03
CA THR A 170 -0.87 0.23 -17.54
C THR A 170 -0.92 0.12 -19.05
N ASN A 171 -1.94 0.68 -19.71
CA ASN A 171 -2.16 0.47 -21.14
C ASN A 171 -1.53 1.55 -22.04
N PHE A 172 -1.40 2.79 -21.54
CA PHE A 172 -0.93 3.93 -22.33
C PHE A 172 0.38 4.53 -21.82
N ALA A 173 0.53 4.67 -20.50
CA ALA A 173 1.73 5.24 -19.89
C ALA A 173 2.89 4.25 -19.75
N GLU A 174 2.70 3.00 -20.18
CA GLU A 174 3.69 1.92 -20.11
C GLU A 174 4.21 1.65 -18.69
N SER A 175 3.43 1.93 -17.67
CA SER A 175 3.83 1.75 -16.27
C SER A 175 3.35 0.42 -15.71
N ASP A 176 4.15 -0.16 -14.83
CA ASP A 176 3.76 -1.34 -14.05
C ASP A 176 3.07 -0.87 -12.78
N VAL A 177 1.88 -1.39 -12.48
CA VAL A 177 1.09 -1.03 -11.31
C VAL A 177 1.00 -2.21 -10.35
N VAL A 178 1.28 -1.98 -9.07
CA VAL A 178 1.17 -2.96 -7.99
C VAL A 178 0.09 -2.50 -7.02
N LEU A 179 -0.96 -3.27 -6.87
CA LEU A 179 -2.05 -3.02 -5.92
C LEU A 179 -1.80 -3.85 -4.65
N CYS A 180 -1.50 -3.18 -3.54
CA CYS A 180 -1.26 -3.81 -2.25
C CYS A 180 -2.49 -3.70 -1.34
N SER A 181 -2.88 -4.80 -0.71
CA SER A 181 -3.99 -4.87 0.23
C SER A 181 -3.71 -5.87 1.35
N ALA A 182 -4.18 -5.57 2.56
CA ALA A 182 -4.14 -6.53 3.68
C ALA A 182 -5.34 -7.47 3.66
N THR A 183 -6.47 -7.00 3.16
CA THR A 183 -7.70 -7.78 2.98
C THR A 183 -7.99 -7.91 1.50
N GLN A 184 -8.60 -9.00 1.06
CA GLN A 184 -9.15 -9.05 -0.29
C GLN A 184 -10.30 -8.04 -0.35
N PRO A 185 -10.15 -6.87 -1.03
CA PRO A 185 -11.34 -6.12 -1.38
C PRO A 185 -12.19 -7.08 -2.21
N SER A 186 -13.50 -7.09 -1.97
CA SER A 186 -14.42 -7.86 -2.79
C SER A 186 -14.29 -7.36 -4.22
N ILE A 187 -13.41 -8.00 -5.00
CA ILE A 187 -13.16 -7.65 -6.41
C ILE A 187 -14.44 -7.79 -7.23
N LYS A 188 -15.45 -8.47 -6.67
CA LYS A 188 -16.81 -8.51 -7.22
C LYS A 188 -17.42 -7.11 -7.34
N ASP A 189 -17.08 -6.19 -6.42
CA ASP A 189 -17.54 -4.79 -6.48
C ASP A 189 -16.72 -3.94 -7.48
N LEU A 190 -15.52 -4.42 -7.88
CA LEU A 190 -14.69 -3.82 -8.93
C LEU A 190 -15.07 -4.29 -10.35
N LYS A 191 -16.04 -5.20 -10.48
CA LYS A 191 -16.45 -5.76 -11.78
C LYS A 191 -17.15 -4.75 -12.70
N GLU A 192 -17.60 -3.62 -12.20
CA GLU A 192 -18.30 -2.63 -13.02
C GLU A 192 -17.36 -1.77 -13.89
N ASN A 193 -16.06 -1.75 -13.61
CA ASN A 193 -15.08 -1.03 -14.42
C ASN A 193 -13.87 -1.93 -14.69
N ASN A 194 -13.90 -2.61 -15.81
CA ASN A 194 -12.88 -3.49 -16.40
C ASN A 194 -11.43 -3.06 -16.13
N LEU A 195 -10.88 -3.42 -14.96
CA LEU A 195 -9.42 -3.42 -14.80
C LEU A 195 -8.83 -4.46 -15.75
N SER A 196 -7.70 -4.14 -16.36
CA SER A 196 -6.91 -5.08 -17.15
C SER A 196 -6.60 -6.35 -16.34
N GLU A 197 -6.32 -7.46 -17.01
CA GLU A 197 -5.97 -8.72 -16.36
C GLU A 197 -4.87 -8.50 -15.29
N CYS A 198 -5.17 -8.82 -14.03
CA CYS A 198 -4.31 -8.60 -12.88
C CYS A 198 -3.62 -9.90 -12.49
N MET A 199 -2.29 -9.87 -12.35
CA MET A 199 -1.51 -11.00 -11.89
C MET A 199 -1.40 -10.99 -10.37
N GLU A 200 -1.92 -12.03 -9.70
CA GLU A 200 -1.70 -12.22 -8.26
C GLU A 200 -0.26 -12.67 -7.99
N MET A 201 0.42 -11.96 -7.09
CA MET A 201 1.81 -12.20 -6.72
C MET A 201 1.96 -13.25 -5.62
N THR A 202 0.91 -13.46 -4.83
CA THR A 202 0.87 -14.43 -3.73
C THR A 202 0.25 -15.74 -4.17
N GLU A 203 0.92 -16.86 -3.90
CA GLU A 203 0.48 -18.19 -4.38
C GLU A 203 -0.56 -18.85 -3.49
N ILE A 204 -0.58 -18.58 -2.19
CA ILE A 204 -1.45 -19.29 -1.23
C ILE A 204 -1.71 -18.38 -0.03
N ILE A 205 -2.79 -17.62 -0.07
CA ILE A 205 -3.21 -16.75 1.03
C ILE A 205 -3.60 -17.59 2.25
N GLU A 206 -4.40 -18.64 2.06
CA GLU A 206 -4.93 -19.52 3.11
C GLU A 206 -3.84 -20.12 4.02
N LYS A 207 -2.70 -20.48 3.45
CA LYS A 207 -1.58 -21.09 4.20
C LYS A 207 -0.89 -20.10 5.15
N TYR A 208 -1.08 -18.80 4.91
CA TYR A 208 -0.48 -17.72 5.70
C TYR A 208 -1.49 -17.07 6.64
N GLU A 209 -2.78 -17.17 6.39
CA GLU A 209 -3.83 -16.68 7.28
C GLU A 209 -3.71 -17.31 8.66
N GLU A 210 -3.50 -18.62 8.74
CA GLU A 210 -3.33 -19.33 10.00
C GLU A 210 -2.05 -18.90 10.77
N ALA A 211 -0.93 -18.71 10.05
CA ALA A 211 0.34 -18.26 10.66
C ALA A 211 0.33 -16.79 11.11
N PHE A 212 -0.55 -15.96 10.56
CA PHE A 212 -0.72 -14.54 10.89
C PHE A 212 -1.98 -14.25 11.72
N ARG A 213 -2.77 -15.27 12.05
CA ARG A 213 -3.94 -15.13 12.93
C ARG A 213 -3.49 -14.70 14.32
N ARG A 214 -3.83 -13.46 14.69
CA ARG A 214 -3.44 -12.85 15.98
C ARG A 214 -4.60 -12.73 16.93
N THR A 215 -5.83 -12.77 16.41
CA THR A 215 -7.07 -12.56 17.16
C THR A 215 -8.11 -13.54 16.68
N ASP A 216 -8.93 -14.00 17.61
CA ASP A 216 -10.16 -14.69 17.31
C ASP A 216 -11.31 -13.69 17.42
N ILE A 217 -12.15 -13.66 16.38
CA ILE A 217 -13.36 -12.85 16.39
C ILE A 217 -14.46 -13.72 16.96
N VAL A 218 -15.01 -13.30 18.09
CA VAL A 218 -16.15 -13.97 18.72
C VAL A 218 -17.38 -13.09 18.49
N ASP A 219 -18.38 -13.65 17.84
CA ASP A 219 -19.69 -13.00 17.68
C ASP A 219 -20.49 -13.15 18.98
N LEU A 220 -20.78 -12.04 19.64
CA LEU A 220 -21.57 -11.97 20.87
C LEU A 220 -22.94 -11.32 20.65
N THR A 221 -23.33 -11.07 19.40
CA THR A 221 -24.60 -10.37 19.08
C THR A 221 -25.83 -11.22 19.42
N GLU A 222 -25.70 -12.56 19.41
CA GLU A 222 -26.78 -13.48 19.80
C GLU A 222 -26.20 -14.58 20.69
N THR A 223 -26.11 -14.34 21.98
CA THR A 223 -25.68 -15.35 22.98
C THR A 223 -26.80 -15.65 23.94
N GLU A 224 -26.75 -16.82 24.62
CA GLU A 224 -27.69 -17.14 25.69
C GLU A 224 -27.69 -16.10 26.82
N ALA A 225 -26.57 -15.42 27.05
CA ALA A 225 -26.43 -14.34 28.02
C ALA A 225 -27.10 -13.02 27.59
N TYR A 226 -27.22 -12.78 26.28
CA TYR A 226 -27.74 -11.53 25.71
C TYR A 226 -28.73 -11.84 24.56
N PRO A 227 -29.91 -12.44 24.87
CA PRO A 227 -30.91 -12.74 23.86
C PRO A 227 -31.52 -11.44 23.32
N GLY A 228 -31.14 -11.05 22.10
CA GLY A 228 -31.57 -9.80 21.46
C GLY A 228 -30.51 -8.70 21.41
N GLY A 229 -29.27 -9.02 21.77
CA GLY A 229 -28.12 -8.10 21.73
C GLY A 229 -27.75 -7.50 23.07
N MET A 230 -26.58 -6.87 23.14
CA MET A 230 -26.10 -6.14 24.32
C MET A 230 -26.64 -4.72 24.32
N GLU A 231 -27.19 -4.29 25.45
CA GLU A 231 -27.41 -2.87 25.70
C GLU A 231 -26.07 -2.16 25.98
N ILE A 232 -26.06 -0.83 25.92
CA ILE A 232 -24.80 -0.06 26.09
C ILE A 232 -24.19 -0.30 27.48
N GLU A 233 -25.01 -0.46 28.50
CA GLU A 233 -24.59 -0.72 29.89
C GLU A 233 -23.92 -2.08 30.01
N ASP A 234 -24.51 -3.13 29.42
CA ASP A 234 -23.94 -4.48 29.37
C ASP A 234 -22.59 -4.51 28.64
N LEU A 235 -22.47 -3.75 27.53
CA LEU A 235 -21.22 -3.62 26.78
C LEU A 235 -20.13 -2.93 27.61
N CYS A 236 -20.48 -1.91 28.40
CA CYS A 236 -19.55 -1.22 29.30
C CYS A 236 -19.04 -2.20 30.38
N ASP A 237 -19.93 -2.94 31.02
CA ASP A 237 -19.57 -3.91 32.07
C ASP A 237 -18.72 -5.07 31.52
N PHE A 238 -19.07 -5.60 30.35
CA PHE A 238 -18.27 -6.60 29.64
C PHE A 238 -16.87 -6.07 29.33
N THR A 239 -16.76 -4.84 28.82
CA THR A 239 -15.47 -4.24 28.49
C THR A 239 -14.60 -4.04 29.71
N LEU A 240 -15.16 -3.61 30.84
CA LEU A 240 -14.45 -3.45 32.10
C LEU A 240 -13.95 -4.79 32.66
N GLN A 241 -14.79 -5.83 32.64
CA GLN A 241 -14.40 -7.19 33.07
C GLN A 241 -13.26 -7.75 32.22
N GLN A 242 -13.32 -7.57 30.89
CA GLN A 242 -12.23 -7.99 30.01
C GLN A 242 -10.95 -7.21 30.29
N ALA A 243 -11.01 -5.89 30.50
CA ALA A 243 -9.84 -5.06 30.82
C ALA A 243 -9.16 -5.48 32.13
N GLU A 244 -9.93 -5.88 33.14
CA GLU A 244 -9.39 -6.41 34.41
C GLU A 244 -8.72 -7.80 34.24
N THR A 245 -9.29 -8.64 33.39
CA THR A 245 -8.73 -9.96 33.08
C THR A 245 -7.39 -9.80 32.32
N PHE A 246 -7.32 -8.90 31.38
CA PHE A 246 -6.07 -8.59 30.64
C PHE A 246 -4.99 -8.02 31.57
N ARG A 247 -5.32 -7.13 32.52
CA ARG A 247 -4.35 -6.62 33.51
C ARG A 247 -3.73 -7.71 34.35
N LYS A 248 -4.50 -8.73 34.72
CA LYS A 248 -4.01 -9.88 35.50
C LYS A 248 -3.09 -10.82 34.72
N CYS A 249 -3.17 -10.82 33.40
CA CYS A 249 -2.30 -11.64 32.56
C CYS A 249 -0.92 -10.98 32.27
N TRP A 250 -0.74 -9.70 32.61
CA TRP A 250 0.50 -8.93 32.35
C TRP A 250 1.21 -8.49 33.65
N SER A 251 0.69 -8.81 34.81
CA SER A 251 1.32 -8.64 36.12
C SER A 251 1.99 -9.94 36.59
#